data_9d6da407bbf200870e70255bd1b13e9b
#
_entry.id   9d6da407bbf200870e70255bd1b13e9b
#
_cell.length_a   1.000
_cell.length_b   1.000
_cell.length_c   1.000
_cell.angle_alpha   90.00
_cell.angle_beta   90.00
_cell.angle_gamma   90.00
#
_symmetry.space_group_name_H-M   'P 1'
#
loop_
_entity.id
_entity.type
_entity.pdbx_description
1 polymer ?
#
loop_
_entity_poly.entity_id
_entity_poly.type
_entity_poly.pdbx_seq_one_letter_code
_entity_poly.pdbx_strand_id
1 'polypeptide(L)'
;MKKCVLSTAIVFCMSLSLPVSAYAVQLIPVGSAVGIEVDVDGVLVDEVSEVTTDSGAVSPSKKAGVKVGDVITAVNGSEVDEISDFAECSKNFDGAPVALMILRQGKMLQCKVTPVLSVEGTYQVGLWLRDKVAGIGTVTYYNPKTGEYGALGHGINDPESGTLIPITDGKTYDAAIVDVVQGKSGDPGELTGTFDTHTEFGTVEDNTVYGIFGRCGGSSVGQGKVMETADIGEAVVGEAEILSTVNGCEPRAYSIRIDKIQRRDGEERYQLSVTDPTLLQQTGGVVCGMGVIDNMDNTKKPVNTGFPQLP
;
A
#
# COMPACT_ATOMS: atom_id res chain seq x y z
N MET A 1 -34.30 -46.39 61.91
CA MET A 1 -34.42 -46.38 60.45
C MET A 1 -34.66 -44.96 60.04
N LYS A 2 -33.65 -44.23 59.65
CA LYS A 2 -33.70 -42.83 59.15
C LYS A 2 -33.51 -42.84 57.66
N LYS A 3 -34.53 -42.41 56.87
CA LYS A 3 -34.49 -42.25 55.45
C LYS A 3 -33.74 -40.97 55.11
N CYS A 4 -32.62 -41.07 54.42
CA CYS A 4 -31.92 -39.92 53.82
C CYS A 4 -32.61 -39.61 52.52
N VAL A 5 -33.18 -38.40 52.42
CA VAL A 5 -33.70 -37.85 51.15
C VAL A 5 -32.56 -37.08 50.50
N LEU A 6 -32.04 -37.59 49.40
CA LEU A 6 -31.02 -36.93 48.63
C LEU A 6 -31.72 -35.96 47.65
N SER A 7 -31.62 -34.67 47.93
CA SER A 7 -32.13 -33.60 47.04
C SER A 7 -31.13 -33.33 45.94
N THR A 8 -31.41 -33.76 44.70
CA THR A 8 -30.63 -33.45 43.54
C THR A 8 -31.04 -32.07 43.03
N ALA A 9 -30.22 -31.06 43.27
CA ALA A 9 -30.39 -29.73 42.68
C ALA A 9 -29.81 -29.78 41.27
N ILE A 10 -30.69 -29.78 40.28
CA ILE A 10 -30.32 -29.58 38.87
C ILE A 10 -30.07 -28.10 38.68
N VAL A 11 -28.77 -27.71 38.60
CA VAL A 11 -28.37 -26.37 38.19
C VAL A 11 -28.56 -26.31 36.67
N PHE A 12 -29.63 -25.66 36.22
CA PHE A 12 -29.85 -25.33 34.80
C PHE A 12 -28.99 -24.12 34.45
N CYS A 13 -27.76 -24.37 33.98
CA CYS A 13 -26.96 -23.35 33.35
C CYS A 13 -27.60 -22.95 32.00
N MET A 14 -28.46 -21.93 32.05
CA MET A 14 -28.85 -21.21 30.83
C MET A 14 -27.63 -20.46 30.36
N SER A 15 -26.89 -21.02 29.40
CA SER A 15 -25.93 -20.29 28.58
C SER A 15 -26.71 -19.26 27.76
N LEU A 16 -26.80 -18.01 28.26
CA LEU A 16 -27.15 -16.88 27.42
C LEU A 16 -26.08 -16.74 26.34
N SER A 17 -26.27 -17.40 25.24
CA SER A 17 -25.62 -17.02 24.01
C SER A 17 -26.20 -15.68 23.56
N LEU A 18 -25.59 -14.58 24.02
CA LEU A 18 -25.88 -13.29 23.43
C LEU A 18 -25.48 -13.42 21.95
N PRO A 19 -26.41 -13.14 21.03
CA PRO A 19 -26.02 -13.07 19.62
C PRO A 19 -24.97 -11.94 19.54
N VAL A 20 -23.73 -12.29 19.25
CA VAL A 20 -22.76 -11.31 18.78
C VAL A 20 -23.28 -10.90 17.40
N SER A 21 -24.05 -9.82 17.38
CA SER A 21 -24.41 -9.19 16.11
C SER A 21 -23.10 -8.68 15.53
N ALA A 22 -22.58 -9.39 14.52
CA ALA A 22 -21.58 -8.84 13.64
C ALA A 22 -22.26 -7.64 12.96
N TYR A 23 -21.94 -6.44 13.43
CA TYR A 23 -22.41 -5.23 12.76
C TYR A 23 -21.63 -5.15 11.45
N ALA A 24 -22.34 -5.23 10.32
CA ALA A 24 -21.75 -4.92 9.03
C ALA A 24 -21.09 -3.55 9.10
N VAL A 25 -19.84 -3.47 8.64
CA VAL A 25 -19.10 -2.21 8.64
C VAL A 25 -19.75 -1.28 7.61
N GLN A 26 -19.99 -0.04 8.00
CA GLN A 26 -20.57 0.96 7.12
C GLN A 26 -19.47 1.83 6.53
N LEU A 27 -19.31 1.79 5.22
CA LEU A 27 -18.27 2.50 4.46
C LEU A 27 -18.90 3.37 3.38
N ILE A 28 -18.13 4.35 2.93
CA ILE A 28 -18.40 5.11 1.72
C ILE A 28 -17.42 4.62 0.66
N PRO A 29 -17.88 3.99 -0.45
CA PRO A 29 -17.05 3.73 -1.62
C PRO A 29 -16.61 5.06 -2.25
N VAL A 30 -15.35 5.19 -2.65
CA VAL A 30 -14.79 6.48 -3.08
C VAL A 30 -14.38 6.46 -4.56
N GLY A 31 -13.28 5.84 -4.94
CA GLY A 31 -12.80 5.79 -6.32
C GLY A 31 -12.05 7.04 -6.78
N SER A 32 -11.81 8.03 -5.90
CA SER A 32 -11.05 9.24 -6.24
C SER A 32 -9.57 8.95 -6.37
N ALA A 33 -8.92 9.61 -7.36
CA ALA A 33 -7.48 9.61 -7.47
C ALA A 33 -6.86 10.45 -6.36
N VAL A 34 -5.74 9.98 -5.83
CA VAL A 34 -4.92 10.69 -4.84
C VAL A 34 -3.45 10.61 -5.21
N GLY A 35 -2.73 11.71 -4.97
CA GLY A 35 -1.28 11.70 -4.87
C GLY A 35 -0.88 11.12 -3.53
N ILE A 36 0.14 10.30 -3.52
CA ILE A 36 0.65 9.64 -2.32
C ILE A 36 2.11 10.01 -2.19
N GLU A 37 2.53 10.48 -1.02
CA GLU A 37 3.93 10.66 -0.65
C GLU A 37 4.14 9.98 0.70
N VAL A 38 5.07 9.04 0.78
CA VAL A 38 5.41 8.33 2.01
C VAL A 38 6.88 8.47 2.33
N ASP A 39 7.20 8.61 3.61
CA ASP A 39 8.55 8.62 4.14
C ASP A 39 9.00 7.18 4.42
N VAL A 40 10.16 6.81 3.88
CA VAL A 40 10.73 5.47 4.07
C VAL A 40 11.32 5.34 5.47
N ASP A 41 11.16 4.20 6.10
CA ASP A 41 11.82 3.89 7.39
C ASP A 41 13.30 3.56 7.15
N GLY A 42 14.12 4.61 6.97
CA GLY A 42 15.49 4.59 6.52
C GLY A 42 15.70 5.20 5.13
N VAL A 43 16.81 4.91 4.46
CA VAL A 43 17.09 5.40 3.10
C VAL A 43 17.15 4.26 2.09
N LEU A 44 16.31 4.36 1.06
CA LEU A 44 16.17 3.37 0.00
C LEU A 44 17.27 3.53 -1.03
N VAL A 45 17.94 2.45 -1.39
CA VAL A 45 18.91 2.41 -2.48
C VAL A 45 18.17 2.42 -3.82
N ASP A 46 18.23 3.55 -4.52
CA ASP A 46 17.60 3.75 -5.82
C ASP A 46 18.50 3.27 -6.96
N GLU A 47 19.83 3.50 -6.82
CA GLU A 47 20.81 3.04 -7.80
C GLU A 47 22.14 2.71 -7.12
N VAL A 48 22.81 1.68 -7.63
CA VAL A 48 24.20 1.32 -7.27
C VAL A 48 25.12 1.74 -8.42
N SER A 49 25.78 2.88 -8.26
CA SER A 49 26.57 3.53 -9.27
C SER A 49 28.08 3.25 -9.14
N GLU A 50 28.84 3.70 -10.14
CA GLU A 50 30.29 3.71 -10.11
C GLU A 50 30.82 5.05 -9.58
N VAL A 51 31.94 4.99 -8.85
CA VAL A 51 32.71 6.14 -8.41
C VAL A 51 33.92 6.28 -9.32
N THR A 52 34.10 7.46 -9.91
CA THR A 52 35.29 7.78 -10.72
C THR A 52 36.47 8.10 -9.81
N THR A 53 37.54 7.30 -9.91
CA THR A 53 38.81 7.48 -9.19
C THR A 53 39.96 7.75 -10.16
N ASP A 54 41.11 8.18 -9.68
CA ASP A 54 42.32 8.36 -10.53
C ASP A 54 42.76 7.09 -11.24
N SER A 55 42.37 5.91 -10.73
CA SER A 55 42.70 4.61 -11.29
C SER A 55 41.59 4.02 -12.16
N GLY A 56 40.47 4.72 -12.37
CA GLY A 56 39.31 4.30 -13.13
C GLY A 56 38.01 4.22 -12.33
N ALA A 57 36.94 3.79 -12.97
CA ALA A 57 35.63 3.66 -12.33
C ALA A 57 35.54 2.38 -11.52
N VAL A 58 35.01 2.48 -10.29
CA VAL A 58 34.81 1.34 -9.38
C VAL A 58 33.45 1.47 -8.66
N SER A 59 32.81 0.37 -8.34
CA SER A 59 31.56 0.35 -7.59
C SER A 59 31.76 -0.34 -6.23
N PRO A 60 32.03 0.43 -5.16
CA PRO A 60 32.29 -0.13 -3.83
C PRO A 60 31.11 -0.87 -3.26
N SER A 61 29.91 -0.27 -3.35
CA SER A 61 28.66 -0.85 -2.84
C SER A 61 28.27 -2.14 -3.56
N LYS A 62 28.44 -2.19 -4.88
CA LYS A 62 28.21 -3.41 -5.66
C LYS A 62 29.14 -4.55 -5.23
N LYS A 63 30.42 -4.24 -4.99
CA LYS A 63 31.41 -5.22 -4.49
C LYS A 63 31.06 -5.75 -3.11
N ALA A 64 30.46 -4.90 -2.28
CA ALA A 64 29.98 -5.27 -0.95
C ALA A 64 28.64 -6.03 -0.97
N GLY A 65 27.98 -6.14 -2.13
CA GLY A 65 26.72 -6.84 -2.29
C GLY A 65 25.49 -6.03 -1.93
N VAL A 66 25.60 -4.69 -1.87
CA VAL A 66 24.43 -3.78 -1.79
C VAL A 66 23.69 -3.83 -3.13
N LYS A 67 22.37 -3.77 -3.09
CA LYS A 67 21.48 -3.87 -4.24
C LYS A 67 20.46 -2.72 -4.24
N VAL A 68 19.91 -2.44 -5.41
CA VAL A 68 18.71 -1.62 -5.54
C VAL A 68 17.57 -2.27 -4.75
N GLY A 69 16.75 -1.45 -4.10
CA GLY A 69 15.67 -1.89 -3.22
C GLY A 69 16.10 -2.25 -1.78
N ASP A 70 17.39 -2.17 -1.44
CA ASP A 70 17.83 -2.24 -0.05
C ASP A 70 17.44 -0.96 0.69
N VAL A 71 16.98 -1.05 1.93
CA VAL A 71 16.79 0.10 2.81
C VAL A 71 17.93 0.14 3.83
N ILE A 72 18.73 1.19 3.81
CA ILE A 72 19.80 1.41 4.78
C ILE A 72 19.19 2.04 6.02
N THR A 73 19.33 1.37 7.17
CA THR A 73 18.78 1.81 8.46
C THR A 73 19.87 2.26 9.45
N ALA A 74 21.15 1.95 9.19
CA ALA A 74 22.24 2.46 10.00
C ALA A 74 23.58 2.42 9.25
N VAL A 75 24.47 3.34 9.61
CA VAL A 75 25.86 3.45 9.14
C VAL A 75 26.79 3.44 10.35
N ASN A 76 27.68 2.43 10.46
CA ASN A 76 28.58 2.23 11.59
C ASN A 76 27.87 2.23 12.96
N GLY A 77 26.60 1.79 13.01
CA GLY A 77 25.76 1.76 14.22
C GLY A 77 25.03 3.05 14.54
N SER A 78 25.22 4.12 13.77
CA SER A 78 24.39 5.33 13.83
C SER A 78 23.13 5.10 12.98
N GLU A 79 21.95 5.34 13.56
CA GLU A 79 20.66 5.27 12.84
C GLU A 79 20.63 6.27 11.68
N VAL A 80 19.94 5.89 10.61
CA VAL A 80 19.77 6.66 9.40
C VAL A 80 18.31 6.56 9.00
N ASP A 81 17.57 7.65 9.19
CA ASP A 81 16.15 7.76 8.87
C ASP A 81 15.94 8.59 7.59
N GLU A 82 16.81 9.56 7.34
CA GLU A 82 16.75 10.46 6.18
C GLU A 82 18.07 10.50 5.41
N ILE A 83 18.03 11.00 4.18
CA ILE A 83 19.24 11.24 3.36
C ILE A 83 20.24 12.13 4.09
N SER A 84 19.77 13.11 4.87
CA SER A 84 20.61 14.01 5.66
C SER A 84 21.48 13.27 6.67
N ASP A 85 20.96 12.21 7.31
CA ASP A 85 21.70 11.40 8.29
C ASP A 85 22.80 10.60 7.60
N PHE A 86 22.46 9.98 6.45
CA PHE A 86 23.46 9.29 5.65
C PHE A 86 24.57 10.25 5.17
N ALA A 87 24.19 11.46 4.72
CA ALA A 87 25.11 12.47 4.30
C ALA A 87 26.05 12.93 5.45
N GLU A 88 25.53 13.05 6.67
CA GLU A 88 26.35 13.39 7.84
C GLU A 88 27.34 12.25 8.16
N CYS A 89 26.90 11.00 8.16
CA CYS A 89 27.76 9.83 8.33
C CYS A 89 28.86 9.79 7.26
N SER A 90 28.52 10.11 6.01
CA SER A 90 29.45 10.05 4.87
C SER A 90 30.59 11.05 4.93
N LYS A 91 30.42 12.18 5.64
CA LYS A 91 31.49 13.16 5.87
C LYS A 91 32.68 12.58 6.63
N ASN A 92 32.45 11.53 7.38
CA ASN A 92 33.48 10.86 8.18
C ASN A 92 34.11 9.65 7.46
N PHE A 93 33.82 9.44 6.19
CA PHE A 93 34.44 8.38 5.42
C PHE A 93 35.91 8.73 5.10
N ASP A 94 36.81 7.80 5.38
CA ASP A 94 38.25 7.97 5.26
C ASP A 94 38.95 6.84 4.47
N GLY A 95 38.13 5.98 3.83
CA GLY A 95 38.60 4.78 3.12
C GLY A 95 38.66 3.53 3.99
N ALA A 96 38.42 3.63 5.29
CA ALA A 96 38.21 2.47 6.14
C ALA A 96 36.85 1.80 5.82
N PRO A 97 36.69 0.46 6.04
CA PRO A 97 35.43 -0.21 5.81
C PRO A 97 34.30 0.34 6.68
N VAL A 98 33.17 0.67 6.07
CA VAL A 98 31.95 1.16 6.70
C VAL A 98 30.94 0.02 6.78
N ALA A 99 30.31 -0.17 7.94
CA ALA A 99 29.26 -1.14 8.13
C ALA A 99 27.89 -0.48 7.83
N LEU A 100 27.22 -0.94 6.78
CA LEU A 100 25.84 -0.58 6.48
C LEU A 100 24.91 -1.66 7.01
N MET A 101 23.96 -1.28 7.87
CA MET A 101 22.82 -2.14 8.21
C MET A 101 21.74 -1.90 7.16
N ILE A 102 21.30 -2.98 6.53
CA ILE A 102 20.30 -2.91 5.46
C ILE A 102 19.14 -3.86 5.74
N LEU A 103 17.93 -3.40 5.43
CA LEU A 103 16.75 -4.24 5.36
C LEU A 103 16.56 -4.68 3.90
N ARG A 104 16.59 -5.98 3.65
CA ARG A 104 16.39 -6.61 2.35
C ARG A 104 15.37 -7.73 2.47
N GLN A 105 14.22 -7.62 1.78
CA GLN A 105 13.15 -8.62 1.80
C GLN A 105 12.75 -9.01 3.25
N GLY A 106 12.56 -7.99 4.11
CA GLY A 106 12.18 -8.16 5.51
C GLY A 106 13.27 -8.74 6.42
N LYS A 107 14.54 -8.85 5.97
CA LYS A 107 15.66 -9.35 6.74
C LYS A 107 16.73 -8.30 6.93
N MET A 108 17.16 -8.12 8.18
CA MET A 108 18.30 -7.28 8.49
C MET A 108 19.61 -7.97 8.10
N LEU A 109 20.44 -7.28 7.32
CA LEU A 109 21.73 -7.73 6.85
C LEU A 109 22.78 -6.66 7.14
N GLN A 110 24.05 -7.07 7.30
CA GLN A 110 25.16 -6.15 7.39
C GLN A 110 26.06 -6.28 6.16
N CYS A 111 26.26 -5.17 5.44
CA CYS A 111 27.21 -5.06 4.35
C CYS A 111 28.40 -4.21 4.80
N LYS A 112 29.63 -4.67 4.52
CA LYS A 112 30.85 -3.90 4.74
C LYS A 112 31.30 -3.29 3.40
N VAL A 113 31.16 -1.98 3.28
CA VAL A 113 31.54 -1.22 2.11
C VAL A 113 32.83 -0.46 2.40
N THR A 114 33.82 -0.53 1.52
CA THR A 114 35.04 0.27 1.63
C THR A 114 34.92 1.47 0.71
N PRO A 115 34.70 2.71 1.24
CA PRO A 115 34.62 3.91 0.44
C PRO A 115 35.92 4.12 -0.35
N VAL A 116 35.83 4.72 -1.53
CA VAL A 116 36.96 5.04 -2.40
C VAL A 116 37.08 6.56 -2.60
N LEU A 117 38.30 7.06 -2.70
CA LEU A 117 38.56 8.47 -2.96
C LEU A 117 38.16 8.77 -4.41
N SER A 118 37.19 9.66 -4.60
CA SER A 118 36.78 10.12 -5.91
C SER A 118 37.75 11.16 -6.48
N VAL A 119 37.70 11.41 -7.77
CA VAL A 119 38.46 12.51 -8.42
C VAL A 119 38.08 13.91 -7.88
N GLU A 120 36.96 14.01 -7.18
CA GLU A 120 36.48 15.22 -6.51
C GLU A 120 37.10 15.42 -5.12
N GLY A 121 37.91 14.47 -4.65
CA GLY A 121 38.60 14.52 -3.37
C GLY A 121 37.71 14.11 -2.16
N THR A 122 36.59 13.45 -2.39
CA THR A 122 35.70 12.92 -1.36
C THR A 122 35.66 11.40 -1.38
N TYR A 123 35.54 10.79 -0.21
CA TYR A 123 35.32 9.34 -0.11
C TYR A 123 33.86 9.01 -0.38
N GLN A 124 33.60 8.12 -1.34
CA GLN A 124 32.26 7.77 -1.80
C GLN A 124 32.07 6.24 -1.83
N VAL A 125 30.82 5.82 -1.68
CA VAL A 125 30.41 4.40 -1.73
C VAL A 125 29.66 4.03 -3.01
N GLY A 126 29.27 5.03 -3.85
CA GLY A 126 28.58 4.81 -5.13
C GLY A 126 27.16 4.33 -4.93
N LEU A 127 26.33 5.15 -4.26
CA LEU A 127 24.90 4.92 -4.06
C LEU A 127 24.12 6.19 -4.39
N TRP A 128 22.99 6.00 -5.08
CA TRP A 128 21.92 6.97 -5.11
C TRP A 128 20.84 6.54 -4.14
N LEU A 129 20.40 7.46 -3.32
CA LEU A 129 19.51 7.20 -2.19
C LEU A 129 18.28 8.10 -2.27
N ARG A 130 17.15 7.58 -1.78
CA ARG A 130 15.93 8.36 -1.54
C ARG A 130 15.31 7.95 -0.21
N ASP A 131 14.69 8.91 0.48
CA ASP A 131 13.98 8.72 1.73
C ASP A 131 12.46 8.88 1.57
N LYS A 132 12.01 9.21 0.34
CA LYS A 132 10.59 9.36 0.01
C LYS A 132 10.22 8.58 -1.23
N VAL A 133 8.98 8.12 -1.24
CA VAL A 133 8.34 7.51 -2.42
C VAL A 133 7.05 8.25 -2.70
N ALA A 134 6.86 8.65 -3.94
CA ALA A 134 5.66 9.34 -4.38
C ALA A 134 5.03 8.61 -5.57
N GLY A 135 3.70 8.70 -5.67
CA GLY A 135 2.95 8.08 -6.78
C GLY A 135 1.49 8.52 -6.82
N ILE A 136 0.76 7.95 -7.76
CA ILE A 136 -0.69 8.13 -7.89
C ILE A 136 -1.38 6.85 -7.44
N GLY A 137 -2.48 7.01 -6.70
CA GLY A 137 -3.32 5.91 -6.27
C GLY A 137 -4.80 6.22 -6.35
N THR A 138 -5.61 5.28 -5.91
CA THR A 138 -7.07 5.44 -5.83
C THR A 138 -7.53 5.11 -4.42
N VAL A 139 -8.29 6.02 -3.81
CA VAL A 139 -8.96 5.75 -2.53
C VAL A 139 -10.09 4.76 -2.77
N THR A 140 -10.04 3.65 -2.06
CA THR A 140 -11.01 2.57 -2.19
C THR A 140 -12.26 2.85 -1.37
N TYR A 141 -12.09 3.24 -0.12
CA TYR A 141 -13.19 3.50 0.80
C TYR A 141 -12.82 4.53 1.88
N TYR A 142 -13.86 5.04 2.51
CA TYR A 142 -13.78 5.88 3.69
C TYR A 142 -14.77 5.38 4.76
N ASN A 143 -14.31 5.32 6.01
CA ASN A 143 -15.15 5.02 7.17
C ASN A 143 -15.62 6.32 7.84
N PRO A 144 -16.89 6.72 7.69
CA PRO A 144 -17.38 7.98 8.23
C PRO A 144 -17.46 8.01 9.76
N LYS A 145 -17.33 6.86 10.44
CA LYS A 145 -17.36 6.78 11.91
C LYS A 145 -15.99 6.99 12.52
N THR A 146 -14.94 6.49 11.87
CA THR A 146 -13.57 6.52 12.43
C THR A 146 -12.67 7.56 11.73
N GLY A 147 -13.04 8.01 10.53
CA GLY A 147 -12.20 8.86 9.69
C GLY A 147 -11.10 8.11 8.95
N GLU A 148 -11.09 6.77 9.04
CA GLU A 148 -10.12 5.93 8.37
C GLU A 148 -10.46 5.75 6.89
N TYR A 149 -9.45 5.63 6.06
CA TYR A 149 -9.61 5.26 4.66
C TYR A 149 -8.62 4.17 4.26
N GLY A 150 -8.93 3.47 3.18
CA GLY A 150 -8.01 2.55 2.52
C GLY A 150 -7.87 2.90 1.05
N ALA A 151 -6.67 2.72 0.51
CA ALA A 151 -6.36 3.01 -0.88
C ALA A 151 -5.43 1.98 -1.51
N LEU A 152 -5.30 1.98 -2.83
CA LEU A 152 -4.46 1.15 -3.70
C LEU A 152 -4.96 -0.30 -3.88
N GLY A 153 -5.34 -1.03 -2.83
CA GLY A 153 -5.62 -2.47 -2.90
C GLY A 153 -4.38 -3.36 -3.03
N HIS A 154 -3.19 -2.78 -2.94
CA HIS A 154 -1.87 -3.43 -2.87
C HIS A 154 -0.89 -2.52 -2.15
N GLY A 155 0.18 -3.07 -1.63
CA GLY A 155 1.21 -2.28 -0.97
C GLY A 155 2.05 -1.44 -1.93
N ILE A 156 2.69 -0.41 -1.39
CA ILE A 156 3.77 0.30 -2.06
C ILE A 156 5.00 -0.58 -1.97
N ASN A 157 5.43 -1.09 -3.12
CA ASN A 157 6.54 -2.01 -3.24
C ASN A 157 7.69 -1.38 -4.02
N ASP A 158 8.89 -1.81 -3.72
CA ASP A 158 10.04 -1.53 -4.58
C ASP A 158 9.85 -2.24 -5.95
N PRO A 159 9.97 -1.52 -7.07
CA PRO A 159 9.63 -2.05 -8.38
C PRO A 159 10.57 -3.18 -8.85
N GLU A 160 11.82 -3.20 -8.40
CA GLU A 160 12.79 -4.23 -8.81
C GLU A 160 12.68 -5.51 -7.97
N SER A 161 12.57 -5.37 -6.65
CA SER A 161 12.51 -6.51 -5.73
C SER A 161 11.09 -7.02 -5.49
N GLY A 162 10.07 -6.20 -5.76
CA GLY A 162 8.68 -6.47 -5.40
C GLY A 162 8.42 -6.50 -3.88
N THR A 163 9.38 -6.04 -3.09
CA THR A 163 9.30 -6.05 -1.64
C THR A 163 8.54 -4.84 -1.12
N LEU A 164 7.70 -5.04 -0.13
CA LEU A 164 6.99 -3.97 0.55
C LEU A 164 7.99 -2.97 1.14
N ILE A 165 7.81 -1.68 0.83
CA ILE A 165 8.65 -0.60 1.36
C ILE A 165 8.19 -0.31 2.80
N PRO A 166 9.08 -0.36 3.80
CA PRO A 166 8.76 0.09 5.15
C PRO A 166 8.60 1.60 5.15
N ILE A 167 7.58 2.10 5.83
CA ILE A 167 7.30 3.53 5.95
C ILE A 167 7.20 3.94 7.41
N THR A 168 7.53 5.18 7.72
CA THR A 168 7.31 5.79 9.03
C THR A 168 5.98 6.52 9.07
N ASP A 169 5.72 7.32 8.06
CA ASP A 169 4.45 8.03 7.86
C ASP A 169 4.28 8.43 6.38
N GLY A 170 3.24 9.20 6.09
CA GLY A 170 3.06 9.78 4.77
C GLY A 170 1.81 10.64 4.68
N LYS A 171 1.63 11.20 3.51
CA LYS A 171 0.49 12.06 3.19
C LYS A 171 -0.13 11.67 1.87
N THR A 172 -1.43 11.93 1.78
CA THR A 172 -2.15 11.87 0.52
C THR A 172 -2.70 13.24 0.18
N TYR A 173 -2.81 13.50 -1.12
CA TYR A 173 -3.19 14.79 -1.69
C TYR A 173 -4.26 14.59 -2.77
N ASP A 174 -5.10 15.58 -2.99
CA ASP A 174 -6.02 15.54 -4.12
C ASP A 174 -5.24 15.46 -5.44
N ALA A 175 -5.65 14.56 -6.32
CA ALA A 175 -4.97 14.34 -7.60
C ALA A 175 -5.91 14.41 -8.79
N ALA A 176 -5.32 14.73 -9.95
CA ALA A 176 -5.99 14.68 -11.24
C ALA A 176 -5.28 13.68 -12.15
N ILE A 177 -6.03 12.77 -12.75
CA ILE A 177 -5.53 11.88 -13.79
C ILE A 177 -5.40 12.65 -15.10
N VAL A 178 -4.22 12.61 -15.70
CA VAL A 178 -3.90 13.34 -16.93
C VAL A 178 -3.67 12.40 -18.11
N ASP A 179 -3.28 11.16 -17.86
CA ASP A 179 -3.04 10.16 -18.90
C ASP A 179 -3.27 8.74 -18.39
N VAL A 180 -3.46 7.81 -19.33
CA VAL A 180 -3.67 6.39 -19.05
C VAL A 180 -2.79 5.56 -19.98
N VAL A 181 -1.87 4.81 -19.40
CA VAL A 181 -1.16 3.76 -20.13
C VAL A 181 -2.08 2.55 -20.23
N GLN A 182 -2.48 2.20 -21.45
CA GLN A 182 -3.42 1.09 -21.66
C GLN A 182 -2.81 -0.26 -21.28
N GLY A 183 -3.57 -1.03 -20.49
CA GLY A 183 -3.21 -2.40 -20.15
C GLY A 183 -3.29 -3.35 -21.33
N LYS A 184 -2.49 -4.40 -21.28
CA LYS A 184 -2.49 -5.53 -22.22
C LYS A 184 -2.48 -6.84 -21.45
N SER A 185 -2.79 -7.94 -22.13
CA SER A 185 -2.73 -9.26 -21.48
C SER A 185 -1.35 -9.55 -20.92
N GLY A 186 -1.25 -9.70 -19.59
CA GLY A 186 0.00 -9.93 -18.87
C GLY A 186 0.78 -8.65 -18.48
N ASP A 187 0.28 -7.48 -18.87
CA ASP A 187 0.90 -6.18 -18.59
C ASP A 187 -0.22 -5.20 -18.19
N PRO A 188 -0.44 -5.01 -16.88
CA PRO A 188 -1.50 -4.12 -16.42
C PRO A 188 -1.19 -2.68 -16.79
N GLY A 189 -2.23 -1.92 -17.17
CA GLY A 189 -2.11 -0.51 -17.44
C GLY A 189 -1.84 0.32 -16.19
N GLU A 190 -1.53 1.59 -16.39
CA GLU A 190 -1.20 2.53 -15.32
C GLU A 190 -1.95 3.86 -15.52
N LEU A 191 -2.37 4.47 -14.41
CA LEU A 191 -2.90 5.83 -14.39
C LEU A 191 -1.77 6.81 -14.08
N THR A 192 -1.59 7.81 -14.94
CA THR A 192 -0.65 8.91 -14.72
C THR A 192 -1.41 10.16 -14.31
N GLY A 193 -0.95 10.82 -13.28
CA GLY A 193 -1.62 12.00 -12.73
C GLY A 193 -0.66 13.03 -12.17
N THR A 194 -1.24 14.14 -11.73
CA THR A 194 -0.55 15.21 -11.00
C THR A 194 -1.30 15.50 -9.72
N PHE A 195 -0.57 15.90 -8.70
CA PHE A 195 -1.14 16.35 -7.43
C PHE A 195 -0.41 17.57 -6.91
N ASP A 196 -1.09 18.34 -6.06
CA ASP A 196 -0.55 19.52 -5.41
C ASP A 196 -0.40 19.23 -3.91
N THR A 197 0.82 19.28 -3.40
CA THR A 197 1.14 19.05 -1.99
C THR A 197 0.52 20.07 -1.02
N HIS A 198 -0.13 21.13 -1.53
CA HIS A 198 -0.91 22.07 -0.72
C HIS A 198 -2.36 21.61 -0.48
N THR A 199 -2.84 20.60 -1.18
CA THR A 199 -4.21 20.06 -1.07
C THR A 199 -4.21 18.71 -0.36
N GLU A 200 -3.89 18.73 0.93
CA GLU A 200 -3.82 17.50 1.73
C GLU A 200 -5.20 16.83 1.82
N PHE A 201 -5.28 15.58 1.38
CA PHE A 201 -6.44 14.71 1.52
C PHE A 201 -6.44 14.01 2.89
N GLY A 202 -5.29 13.46 3.31
CA GLY A 202 -5.14 12.76 4.57
C GLY A 202 -3.71 12.27 4.85
N THR A 203 -3.55 11.52 5.94
CA THR A 203 -2.29 10.89 6.34
C THR A 203 -2.23 9.44 5.85
N VAL A 204 -1.02 8.89 5.69
CA VAL A 204 -0.77 7.46 5.52
C VAL A 204 -0.13 6.96 6.81
N GLU A 205 -0.74 5.98 7.47
CA GLU A 205 -0.26 5.42 8.74
C GLU A 205 0.37 4.03 8.52
N ASP A 206 -0.17 3.25 7.56
CA ASP A 206 0.28 1.89 7.30
C ASP A 206 0.43 1.62 5.81
N ASN A 207 1.51 0.90 5.44
CA ASN A 207 1.72 0.28 4.14
C ASN A 207 1.72 -1.24 4.30
N THR A 208 0.72 -1.92 3.77
CA THR A 208 0.53 -3.36 3.91
C THR A 208 0.43 -4.05 2.55
N VAL A 209 0.45 -5.37 2.51
CA VAL A 209 0.23 -6.13 1.25
C VAL A 209 -1.16 -5.93 0.66
N TYR A 210 -2.11 -5.41 1.42
CA TYR A 210 -3.50 -5.17 1.01
C TYR A 210 -3.77 -3.73 0.57
N GLY A 211 -2.83 -2.82 0.80
CA GLY A 211 -2.96 -1.40 0.48
C GLY A 211 -2.34 -0.50 1.53
N ILE A 212 -2.54 0.80 1.35
CA ILE A 212 -2.22 1.81 2.34
C ILE A 212 -3.47 2.17 3.13
N PHE A 213 -3.27 2.48 4.41
CA PHE A 213 -4.32 2.88 5.33
C PHE A 213 -3.91 4.15 6.05
N GLY A 214 -4.89 4.97 6.40
CA GLY A 214 -4.64 6.23 7.08
C GLY A 214 -5.94 6.94 7.44
N ARG A 215 -5.86 8.23 7.73
CA ARG A 215 -6.99 9.03 8.17
C ARG A 215 -7.14 10.29 7.34
N CYS A 216 -8.38 10.67 7.07
CA CYS A 216 -8.69 11.93 6.41
C CYS A 216 -9.89 12.62 7.05
N GLY A 217 -10.01 13.93 6.81
CA GLY A 217 -11.22 14.66 7.18
C GLY A 217 -12.38 14.32 6.25
N GLY A 218 -13.59 14.11 6.80
CA GLY A 218 -14.77 13.72 6.04
C GLY A 218 -15.15 14.70 4.90
N SER A 219 -14.68 15.93 4.94
CA SER A 219 -14.85 16.92 3.87
C SER A 219 -14.06 16.59 2.60
N SER A 220 -12.98 15.82 2.71
CA SER A 220 -12.13 15.42 1.60
C SER A 220 -12.75 14.30 0.75
N VAL A 221 -13.71 13.54 1.28
CA VAL A 221 -14.27 12.34 0.64
C VAL A 221 -15.50 12.62 -0.22
N GLY A 222 -16.00 13.85 -0.19
CA GLY A 222 -17.23 14.21 -0.89
C GLY A 222 -18.50 13.63 -0.26
N GLN A 223 -19.62 13.64 -1.01
CA GLN A 223 -20.95 13.21 -0.53
C GLN A 223 -21.29 11.79 -0.99
N GLY A 224 -20.35 10.85 -0.81
CA GLY A 224 -20.59 9.44 -1.12
C GLY A 224 -21.70 8.83 -0.25
N LYS A 225 -22.42 7.85 -0.79
CA LYS A 225 -23.46 7.13 -0.05
C LYS A 225 -22.82 6.14 0.92
N VAL A 226 -23.24 6.20 2.22
CA VAL A 226 -22.87 5.17 3.19
C VAL A 226 -23.54 3.85 2.82
N MET A 227 -22.76 2.79 2.75
CA MET A 227 -23.20 1.44 2.39
C MET A 227 -22.69 0.44 3.43
N GLU A 228 -23.47 -0.63 3.64
CA GLU A 228 -23.01 -1.77 4.43
C GLU A 228 -22.10 -2.65 3.58
N THR A 229 -20.96 -3.07 4.13
CA THR A 229 -20.09 -4.02 3.45
C THR A 229 -20.71 -5.41 3.42
N ALA A 230 -20.48 -6.14 2.33
CA ALA A 230 -20.82 -7.56 2.26
C ALA A 230 -19.86 -8.38 3.15
N ASP A 231 -20.39 -9.38 3.82
CA ASP A 231 -19.55 -10.38 4.50
C ASP A 231 -18.86 -11.30 3.49
N ILE A 232 -17.75 -11.90 3.93
CA ILE A 232 -17.06 -12.95 3.13
C ILE A 232 -18.07 -14.06 2.81
N GLY A 233 -18.21 -14.37 1.54
CA GLY A 233 -19.16 -15.39 1.04
C GLY A 233 -20.47 -14.82 0.51
N GLU A 234 -20.79 -13.56 0.73
CA GLU A 234 -22.01 -12.94 0.20
C GLU A 234 -21.87 -12.48 -1.25
N ALA A 235 -20.64 -12.18 -1.70
CA ALA A 235 -20.42 -11.79 -3.09
C ALA A 235 -20.83 -12.89 -4.06
N VAL A 236 -21.45 -12.49 -5.18
CA VAL A 236 -21.93 -13.39 -6.24
C VAL A 236 -21.33 -13.01 -7.59
N VAL A 237 -21.24 -13.98 -8.49
CA VAL A 237 -20.90 -13.75 -9.90
C VAL A 237 -22.03 -12.98 -10.58
N GLY A 238 -21.73 -12.07 -11.48
CA GLY A 238 -22.73 -11.27 -12.19
C GLY A 238 -22.25 -9.86 -12.48
N GLU A 239 -23.20 -9.04 -12.89
CA GLU A 239 -22.95 -7.61 -13.17
C GLU A 239 -22.62 -6.83 -11.88
N ALA A 240 -21.67 -5.93 -11.98
CA ALA A 240 -21.21 -5.08 -10.89
C ALA A 240 -20.72 -3.73 -11.43
N GLU A 241 -20.35 -2.83 -10.53
CA GLU A 241 -19.78 -1.53 -10.89
C GLU A 241 -18.45 -1.33 -10.17
N ILE A 242 -17.52 -0.64 -10.81
CA ILE A 242 -16.28 -0.16 -10.23
C ILE A 242 -16.29 1.36 -10.23
N LEU A 243 -15.92 1.97 -9.11
CA LEU A 243 -15.70 3.40 -9.02
C LEU A 243 -14.24 3.70 -9.32
N SER A 244 -13.99 4.60 -10.25
CA SER A 244 -12.63 5.00 -10.60
C SER A 244 -12.60 6.39 -11.23
N THR A 245 -11.47 7.09 -11.01
CA THR A 245 -11.11 8.31 -11.73
C THR A 245 -10.10 7.93 -12.80
N VAL A 246 -10.50 7.94 -14.06
CA VAL A 246 -9.61 7.65 -15.20
C VAL A 246 -9.29 8.88 -16.04
N ASN A 247 -9.92 10.01 -15.72
CA ASN A 247 -9.65 11.31 -16.35
C ASN A 247 -10.12 12.44 -15.43
N GLY A 248 -9.24 13.44 -15.20
CA GLY A 248 -9.54 14.56 -14.32
C GLY A 248 -9.58 14.16 -12.84
N CYS A 249 -10.50 14.74 -12.07
CA CYS A 249 -10.57 14.58 -10.62
C CYS A 249 -11.81 13.80 -10.13
N GLU A 250 -12.81 13.62 -11.01
CA GLU A 250 -14.11 13.11 -10.60
C GLU A 250 -14.24 11.61 -10.81
N PRO A 251 -14.52 10.81 -9.75
CA PRO A 251 -14.78 9.39 -9.88
C PRO A 251 -16.09 9.13 -10.63
N ARG A 252 -16.13 8.06 -11.41
CA ARG A 252 -17.30 7.57 -12.13
C ARG A 252 -17.50 6.10 -11.89
N ALA A 253 -18.77 5.67 -11.96
CA ALA A 253 -19.11 4.27 -11.96
C ALA A 253 -18.99 3.70 -13.38
N TYR A 254 -18.34 2.55 -13.50
CA TYR A 254 -18.16 1.81 -14.74
C TYR A 254 -18.68 0.39 -14.56
N SER A 255 -19.40 -0.11 -15.56
CA SER A 255 -19.91 -1.47 -15.52
C SER A 255 -18.80 -2.50 -15.70
N ILE A 256 -18.82 -3.49 -14.83
CA ILE A 256 -17.95 -4.66 -14.88
C ILE A 256 -18.79 -5.92 -14.69
N ARG A 257 -18.17 -7.07 -14.85
CA ARG A 257 -18.76 -8.35 -14.50
C ARG A 257 -17.80 -9.14 -13.62
N ILE A 258 -18.32 -9.69 -12.55
CA ILE A 258 -17.61 -10.68 -11.74
C ILE A 258 -17.80 -12.04 -12.43
N ASP A 259 -16.74 -12.53 -13.06
CA ASP A 259 -16.79 -13.80 -13.81
C ASP A 259 -16.59 -15.00 -12.89
N LYS A 260 -15.77 -14.85 -11.86
CA LYS A 260 -15.42 -15.93 -10.95
C LYS A 260 -15.00 -15.40 -9.58
N ILE A 261 -15.41 -16.11 -8.54
CA ILE A 261 -14.98 -15.87 -7.15
C ILE A 261 -14.24 -17.12 -6.66
N GLN A 262 -13.01 -16.93 -6.21
CA GLN A 262 -12.21 -17.99 -5.60
C GLN A 262 -12.11 -17.70 -4.10
N ARG A 263 -12.56 -18.68 -3.29
CA ARG A 263 -12.52 -18.61 -1.83
C ARG A 263 -11.45 -19.57 -1.33
N ARG A 264 -10.45 -19.05 -0.67
CA ARG A 264 -9.37 -19.86 -0.11
C ARG A 264 -8.82 -19.21 1.15
N ASP A 265 -8.65 -20.00 2.20
CA ASP A 265 -8.03 -19.60 3.47
C ASP A 265 -8.63 -18.33 4.12
N GLY A 266 -9.94 -18.10 3.94
CA GLY A 266 -10.65 -16.93 4.46
C GLY A 266 -10.55 -15.69 3.56
N GLU A 267 -9.89 -15.79 2.42
CA GLU A 267 -9.80 -14.73 1.41
C GLU A 267 -10.72 -15.00 0.22
N GLU A 268 -11.21 -13.93 -0.39
CA GLU A 268 -11.91 -13.96 -1.67
C GLU A 268 -11.08 -13.26 -2.75
N ARG A 269 -10.94 -13.91 -3.89
CA ARG A 269 -10.29 -13.33 -5.08
C ARG A 269 -11.28 -13.31 -6.23
N TYR A 270 -11.38 -12.18 -6.88
CA TYR A 270 -12.34 -11.93 -7.94
C TYR A 270 -11.64 -11.90 -9.30
N GLN A 271 -12.20 -12.62 -10.26
CA GLN A 271 -11.85 -12.45 -11.67
C GLN A 271 -12.92 -11.57 -12.29
N LEU A 272 -12.50 -10.46 -12.89
CA LEU A 272 -13.38 -9.42 -13.41
C LEU A 272 -13.18 -9.25 -14.92
N SER A 273 -14.27 -8.87 -15.59
CA SER A 273 -14.25 -8.38 -16.97
C SER A 273 -14.86 -6.98 -17.02
N VAL A 274 -14.19 -6.06 -17.67
CA VAL A 274 -14.74 -4.72 -17.95
C VAL A 274 -15.79 -4.86 -19.03
N THR A 275 -17.03 -4.41 -18.75
CA THR A 275 -18.14 -4.42 -19.70
C THR A 275 -18.48 -3.02 -20.19
N ASP A 276 -18.02 -1.97 -19.49
CA ASP A 276 -18.17 -0.59 -19.92
C ASP A 276 -17.28 -0.28 -21.14
N PRO A 277 -17.86 0.10 -22.29
CA PRO A 277 -17.10 0.33 -23.51
C PRO A 277 -16.19 1.57 -23.41
N THR A 278 -16.57 2.57 -22.63
CA THR A 278 -15.77 3.80 -22.44
C THR A 278 -14.51 3.49 -21.65
N LEU A 279 -14.66 2.76 -20.53
CA LEU A 279 -13.53 2.34 -19.71
C LEU A 279 -12.59 1.45 -20.54
N LEU A 280 -13.15 0.46 -21.24
CA LEU A 280 -12.36 -0.46 -22.07
C LEU A 280 -11.57 0.27 -23.17
N GLN A 281 -12.17 1.28 -23.80
CA GLN A 281 -11.49 2.10 -24.80
C GLN A 281 -10.36 2.93 -24.21
N GLN A 282 -10.55 3.49 -23.02
CA GLN A 282 -9.56 4.34 -22.36
C GLN A 282 -8.40 3.56 -21.77
N THR A 283 -8.68 2.44 -21.12
CA THR A 283 -7.71 1.72 -20.28
C THR A 283 -7.23 0.39 -20.87
N GLY A 284 -7.91 -0.12 -21.89
CA GLY A 284 -7.65 -1.48 -22.43
C GLY A 284 -8.14 -2.61 -21.51
N GLY A 285 -8.71 -2.28 -20.36
CA GLY A 285 -9.16 -3.22 -19.34
C GLY A 285 -9.12 -2.63 -17.94
N VAL A 286 -8.86 -3.47 -16.93
CA VAL A 286 -8.60 -3.01 -15.56
C VAL A 286 -7.14 -2.58 -15.46
N VAL A 287 -6.89 -1.37 -14.93
CA VAL A 287 -5.55 -0.85 -14.62
C VAL A 287 -5.31 -0.85 -13.11
N CYS A 288 -4.04 -0.78 -12.70
CA CYS A 288 -3.69 -0.62 -11.29
C CYS A 288 -4.33 0.66 -10.71
N GLY A 289 -4.78 0.60 -9.46
CA GLY A 289 -5.41 1.74 -8.78
C GLY A 289 -6.89 1.98 -9.13
N MET A 290 -7.57 1.05 -9.80
CA MET A 290 -9.02 1.11 -9.94
C MET A 290 -9.72 0.74 -8.62
N GLY A 291 -10.71 1.56 -8.26
CA GLY A 291 -11.37 1.57 -6.98
C GLY A 291 -12.35 0.43 -6.72
N VAL A 292 -13.33 0.73 -5.91
CA VAL A 292 -14.28 -0.18 -5.26
C VAL A 292 -15.23 -0.86 -6.24
N ILE A 293 -15.53 -2.11 -5.96
CA ILE A 293 -16.53 -2.91 -6.68
C ILE A 293 -17.84 -2.88 -5.91
N ASP A 294 -18.91 -2.44 -6.54
CA ASP A 294 -20.27 -2.48 -6.02
C ASP A 294 -21.12 -3.46 -6.84
N ASN A 295 -21.85 -4.34 -6.18
CA ASN A 295 -22.73 -5.31 -6.82
C ASN A 295 -24.07 -4.67 -7.18
N MET A 296 -24.45 -4.65 -8.45
CA MET A 296 -25.66 -3.98 -8.94
C MET A 296 -26.97 -4.67 -8.55
N ASP A 297 -26.93 -5.83 -7.94
CA ASP A 297 -28.15 -6.49 -7.48
C ASP A 297 -28.76 -5.75 -6.29
N ASN A 298 -30.07 -5.65 -6.20
CA ASN A 298 -30.90 -4.76 -5.36
C ASN A 298 -30.48 -4.54 -3.89
N THR A 299 -29.36 -5.10 -3.47
CA THR A 299 -28.75 -4.96 -2.13
C THR A 299 -27.44 -4.20 -2.12
N LYS A 300 -27.00 -3.58 -3.24
CA LYS A 300 -25.77 -2.76 -3.40
C LYS A 300 -24.88 -2.76 -2.15
N LYS A 301 -24.02 -3.77 -2.03
CA LYS A 301 -23.03 -3.86 -0.96
C LYS A 301 -21.64 -3.79 -1.60
N PRO A 302 -20.73 -2.91 -1.14
CA PRO A 302 -19.34 -2.96 -1.59
C PRO A 302 -18.75 -4.31 -1.22
N VAL A 303 -18.04 -4.90 -2.18
CA VAL A 303 -17.38 -6.18 -1.98
C VAL A 303 -16.09 -5.92 -1.21
N ASN A 304 -15.88 -6.67 -0.15
CA ASN A 304 -14.66 -6.60 0.65
C ASN A 304 -13.47 -7.13 -0.18
N THR A 305 -12.69 -6.24 -0.77
CA THR A 305 -11.48 -6.57 -1.52
C THR A 305 -10.26 -6.64 -0.60
N GLY A 306 -10.30 -7.49 0.44
CA GLY A 306 -9.11 -7.82 1.22
C GLY A 306 -8.81 -6.88 2.39
N PHE A 307 -9.82 -6.52 3.18
CA PHE A 307 -9.55 -5.84 4.45
C PHE A 307 -8.87 -6.78 5.43
N PRO A 308 -7.76 -6.38 6.08
CA PRO A 308 -7.40 -6.99 7.33
C PRO A 308 -8.56 -6.79 8.29
N GLN A 309 -8.94 -7.82 9.01
CA GLN A 309 -9.90 -7.67 10.12
C GLN A 309 -9.28 -6.64 11.07
N LEU A 310 -9.85 -5.45 11.08
CA LEU A 310 -9.53 -4.45 12.11
C LEU A 310 -9.83 -5.07 13.47
N PRO A 311 -8.93 -4.94 14.46
CA PRO A 311 -9.07 -5.54 15.77
C PRO A 311 -10.32 -5.08 16.50
#